data_8c2f17480dedaa0b24bf354d5a50b7ca
#
_entry.id   8c2f17480dedaa0b24bf354d5a50b7ca
#
_cell.length_a   1.000
_cell.length_b   1.000
_cell.length_c   1.000
_cell.angle_alpha   90.00
_cell.angle_beta   90.00
_cell.angle_gamma   90.00
#
_symmetry.space_group_name_H-M   'P 1'
#
loop_
_entity.id
_entity.type
_entity.pdbx_description
1 polymer ?
#
loop_
_entity_poly.entity_id
_entity_poly.type
_entity_poly.pdbx_seq_one_letter_code
_entity_poly.pdbx_strand_id
1 'polypeptide(L)'
;MGLVEFHSGAIDESIQHYQRAVSLEPRSYSGHYDLALAYLKAHKLEEARTQLELAVSLDPRRADAAYDLGVLLLEMGDPSAALIKLRQARALDPQRADVSFNIVRAQLESGRVNEARTEARESAKRFGSDFQWNAAVGQLFLEKGQAKDAVPYLLQASRVRPEDTEIRHQLALAYLESGQANEVLDTIPTAETSDDHYMRASAYYIAHRFPEADQESQLALAMAPENPAILILRTRLLQRAGEQDDALVMAQKAITLAPNWDEPYYLAGVSYYFIRRYEQAEASLARAVELNPKSARALFLESIALANLGKVEDAERCLRQAIRLQPGDARLHCHLGILLARKNESGAAEDSFRKAIQLKPDYGLAHYELGKLLVGSQQLRPAAQELELAVKDDPGLTAAYYQLARVYTKLGEKEKSQQALAEFERLYQQEAHDSRAVDQALDDDARRATELR
;
A
#
# COMPACT_ATOMS: atom_id res chain seq x y z
N MET A 1 -15.45 49.07 16.22
CA MET A 1 -15.79 48.13 17.34
C MET A 1 -15.62 46.69 16.90
N GLY A 2 -16.32 46.16 15.91
CA GLY A 2 -16.22 44.75 15.50
C GLY A 2 -14.80 44.23 15.29
N LEU A 3 -13.89 45.01 14.72
CA LEU A 3 -12.50 44.66 14.53
C LEU A 3 -11.72 44.50 15.85
N VAL A 4 -11.99 45.36 16.85
CA VAL A 4 -11.37 45.29 18.17
C VAL A 4 -11.83 44.04 18.90
N GLU A 5 -13.12 43.70 18.85
CA GLU A 5 -13.74 42.55 19.44
C GLU A 5 -13.26 41.25 18.77
N PHE A 6 -13.11 41.24 17.45
CA PHE A 6 -12.53 40.12 16.71
C PHE A 6 -11.10 39.82 17.17
N HIS A 7 -10.26 40.80 17.35
CA HIS A 7 -8.88 40.66 17.82
C HIS A 7 -8.79 40.33 19.32
N SER A 8 -9.74 40.78 20.12
CA SER A 8 -9.81 40.43 21.57
C SER A 8 -10.38 39.03 21.84
N GLY A 9 -10.92 38.38 20.82
CA GLY A 9 -11.54 37.04 20.96
C GLY A 9 -13.03 37.05 21.31
N ALA A 10 -13.66 38.24 21.40
CA ALA A 10 -15.10 38.41 21.58
C ALA A 10 -15.83 38.21 20.25
N ILE A 11 -15.86 36.98 19.75
CA ILE A 11 -16.28 36.66 18.38
C ILE A 11 -17.78 36.89 18.17
N ASP A 12 -18.62 36.51 19.12
CA ASP A 12 -20.08 36.72 18.98
C ASP A 12 -20.47 38.19 18.96
N GLU A 13 -19.81 39.02 19.77
CA GLU A 13 -20.00 40.49 19.73
C GLU A 13 -19.51 41.06 18.41
N SER A 14 -18.37 40.60 17.91
CA SER A 14 -17.84 41.06 16.62
C SER A 14 -18.80 40.70 15.48
N ILE A 15 -19.42 39.50 15.48
CA ILE A 15 -20.43 39.09 14.50
C ILE A 15 -21.62 40.06 14.55
N GLN A 16 -22.15 40.41 15.73
CA GLN A 16 -23.27 41.34 15.85
C GLN A 16 -22.95 42.73 15.28
N HIS A 17 -21.74 43.24 15.57
CA HIS A 17 -21.32 44.51 15.04
C HIS A 17 -21.13 44.49 13.51
N TYR A 18 -20.56 43.41 12.96
CA TYR A 18 -20.43 43.31 11.51
C TYR A 18 -21.77 43.09 10.81
N GLN A 19 -22.69 42.31 11.41
CA GLN A 19 -24.07 42.18 10.90
C GLN A 19 -24.76 43.52 10.82
N ARG A 20 -24.61 44.37 11.86
CA ARG A 20 -25.18 45.71 11.86
C ARG A 20 -24.53 46.60 10.80
N ALA A 21 -23.19 46.50 10.61
CA ALA A 21 -22.47 47.25 9.58
C ALA A 21 -22.99 46.88 8.18
N VAL A 22 -23.12 45.59 7.88
CA VAL A 22 -23.65 45.09 6.60
C VAL A 22 -25.13 45.52 6.39
N SER A 23 -25.93 45.55 7.46
CA SER A 23 -27.31 46.03 7.35
C SER A 23 -27.40 47.52 7.01
N LEU A 24 -26.43 48.35 7.41
CA LEU A 24 -26.34 49.78 7.08
C LEU A 24 -25.75 50.02 5.68
N GLU A 25 -24.77 49.19 5.30
CA GLU A 25 -24.09 49.26 4.01
C GLU A 25 -24.10 47.89 3.28
N PRO A 26 -25.22 47.46 2.68
CA PRO A 26 -25.36 46.13 2.08
C PRO A 26 -24.49 45.90 0.83
N ARG A 27 -23.80 46.89 0.33
CA ARG A 27 -22.86 46.79 -0.80
C ARG A 27 -21.41 46.96 -0.38
N SER A 28 -21.10 46.91 0.91
CA SER A 28 -19.75 47.03 1.43
C SER A 28 -19.00 45.70 1.30
N TYR A 29 -18.01 45.62 0.39
CA TYR A 29 -17.10 44.47 0.30
C TYR A 29 -16.47 44.16 1.66
N SER A 30 -15.88 45.15 2.31
CA SER A 30 -15.19 44.98 3.59
C SER A 30 -16.14 44.50 4.69
N GLY A 31 -17.37 45.03 4.73
CA GLY A 31 -18.37 44.58 5.71
C GLY A 31 -18.69 43.07 5.59
N HIS A 32 -18.96 42.60 4.39
CA HIS A 32 -19.22 41.18 4.14
C HIS A 32 -17.98 40.31 4.37
N TYR A 33 -16.79 40.76 3.94
CA TYR A 33 -15.55 40.03 4.13
C TYR A 33 -15.20 39.90 5.62
N ASP A 34 -15.24 40.97 6.40
CA ASP A 34 -14.96 40.95 7.83
C ASP A 34 -15.97 40.08 8.61
N LEU A 35 -17.26 40.14 8.23
CA LEU A 35 -18.31 39.29 8.78
C LEU A 35 -18.02 37.81 8.48
N ALA A 36 -17.58 37.49 7.28
CA ALA A 36 -17.20 36.16 6.90
C ALA A 36 -16.02 35.61 7.73
N LEU A 37 -14.97 36.42 7.92
CA LEU A 37 -13.84 36.04 8.78
C LEU A 37 -14.29 35.78 10.24
N ALA A 38 -15.23 36.57 10.75
CA ALA A 38 -15.80 36.35 12.08
C ALA A 38 -16.59 35.03 12.15
N TYR A 39 -17.36 34.71 11.10
CA TYR A 39 -18.05 33.42 11.02
C TYR A 39 -17.08 32.23 10.90
N LEU A 40 -15.99 32.36 10.11
CA LEU A 40 -14.95 31.32 10.03
C LEU A 40 -14.36 31.03 11.42
N LYS A 41 -14.03 32.09 12.16
CA LYS A 41 -13.48 31.95 13.53
C LYS A 41 -14.49 31.36 14.52
N ALA A 42 -15.80 31.55 14.27
CA ALA A 42 -16.89 30.92 15.02
C ALA A 42 -17.27 29.51 14.53
N HIS A 43 -16.57 28.94 13.55
CA HIS A 43 -16.88 27.69 12.87
C HIS A 43 -18.30 27.63 12.26
N LYS A 44 -18.86 28.78 11.87
CA LYS A 44 -20.14 28.91 11.17
C LYS A 44 -19.89 28.93 9.65
N LEU A 45 -19.60 27.72 9.09
CA LEU A 45 -19.05 27.58 7.75
C LEU A 45 -20.03 28.01 6.64
N GLU A 46 -21.32 27.70 6.76
CA GLU A 46 -22.31 28.06 5.73
C GLU A 46 -22.59 29.58 5.73
N GLU A 47 -22.62 30.20 6.91
CA GLU A 47 -22.78 31.65 7.02
C GLU A 47 -21.52 32.36 6.47
N ALA A 48 -20.33 31.85 6.76
CA ALA A 48 -19.08 32.36 6.21
C ALA A 48 -19.06 32.27 4.67
N ARG A 49 -19.46 31.13 4.12
CA ARG A 49 -19.60 30.91 2.67
C ARG A 49 -20.50 31.98 2.03
N THR A 50 -21.69 32.15 2.60
CA THR A 50 -22.65 33.12 2.08
C THR A 50 -22.06 34.54 2.03
N GLN A 51 -21.34 34.96 3.09
CA GLN A 51 -20.75 36.27 3.15
C GLN A 51 -19.54 36.41 2.20
N LEU A 52 -18.71 35.37 2.05
CA LEU A 52 -17.59 35.37 1.08
C LEU A 52 -18.10 35.41 -0.37
N GLU A 53 -19.17 34.69 -0.70
CA GLU A 53 -19.80 34.73 -2.03
C GLU A 53 -20.29 36.15 -2.36
N LEU A 54 -20.91 36.80 -1.37
CA LEU A 54 -21.32 38.24 -1.52
C LEU A 54 -20.12 39.16 -1.68
N ALA A 55 -19.08 38.99 -0.86
CA ALA A 55 -17.86 39.79 -0.98
C ALA A 55 -17.23 39.66 -2.37
N VAL A 56 -17.06 38.43 -2.88
CA VAL A 56 -16.53 38.16 -4.23
C VAL A 56 -17.41 38.79 -5.31
N SER A 57 -18.74 38.79 -5.14
CA SER A 57 -19.66 39.38 -6.11
C SER A 57 -19.59 40.91 -6.13
N LEU A 58 -19.36 41.55 -4.96
CA LEU A 58 -19.28 42.99 -4.80
C LEU A 58 -17.98 43.58 -5.33
N ASP A 59 -16.87 42.89 -5.12
CA ASP A 59 -15.57 43.27 -5.70
C ASP A 59 -14.80 42.02 -6.20
N PRO A 60 -15.05 41.61 -7.44
CA PRO A 60 -14.40 40.43 -8.02
C PRO A 60 -12.90 40.59 -8.33
N ARG A 61 -12.33 41.78 -8.11
CA ARG A 61 -10.91 42.09 -8.33
C ARG A 61 -10.06 41.88 -7.08
N ARG A 62 -10.66 41.55 -5.95
CA ARG A 62 -9.94 41.28 -4.70
C ARG A 62 -9.66 39.77 -4.58
N ALA A 63 -8.36 39.47 -4.50
CA ALA A 63 -7.91 38.06 -4.41
C ALA A 63 -8.29 37.39 -3.07
N ASP A 64 -8.32 38.19 -1.98
CA ASP A 64 -8.48 37.66 -0.61
C ASP A 64 -9.79 36.90 -0.42
N ALA A 65 -10.95 37.50 -0.76
CA ALA A 65 -12.23 36.83 -0.60
C ALA A 65 -12.38 35.59 -1.50
N ALA A 66 -11.81 35.62 -2.71
CA ALA A 66 -11.79 34.45 -3.61
C ALA A 66 -10.91 33.32 -3.05
N TYR A 67 -9.78 33.68 -2.45
CA TYR A 67 -8.89 32.73 -1.79
C TYR A 67 -9.56 32.09 -0.57
N ASP A 68 -10.07 32.90 0.36
CA ASP A 68 -10.69 32.40 1.58
C ASP A 68 -11.94 31.56 1.28
N LEU A 69 -12.73 31.94 0.27
CA LEU A 69 -13.84 31.10 -0.21
C LEU A 69 -13.34 29.77 -0.78
N GLY A 70 -12.23 29.78 -1.52
CA GLY A 70 -11.62 28.56 -2.04
C GLY A 70 -11.14 27.63 -0.92
N VAL A 71 -10.48 28.17 0.12
CA VAL A 71 -10.04 27.39 1.29
C VAL A 71 -11.23 26.85 2.06
N LEU A 72 -12.26 27.66 2.31
CA LEU A 72 -13.48 27.24 2.98
C LEU A 72 -14.18 26.08 2.23
N LEU A 73 -14.27 26.17 0.91
CA LEU A 73 -14.87 25.10 0.10
C LEU A 73 -14.07 23.79 0.17
N LEU A 74 -12.74 23.84 0.35
CA LEU A 74 -11.94 22.64 0.66
C LEU A 74 -12.32 22.04 2.02
N GLU A 75 -12.45 22.89 3.05
CA GLU A 75 -12.85 22.42 4.39
C GLU A 75 -14.27 21.82 4.40
N MET A 76 -15.16 22.34 3.56
CA MET A 76 -16.51 21.81 3.37
C MET A 76 -16.56 20.55 2.47
N GLY A 77 -15.43 20.10 1.92
CA GLY A 77 -15.35 18.90 1.09
C GLY A 77 -15.79 19.10 -0.36
N ASP A 78 -15.79 20.34 -0.87
CA ASP A 78 -16.03 20.63 -2.30
C ASP A 78 -14.77 21.16 -3.00
N PRO A 79 -13.79 20.27 -3.30
CA PRO A 79 -12.56 20.68 -3.95
C PRO A 79 -12.77 21.15 -5.39
N SER A 80 -13.88 20.78 -6.03
CA SER A 80 -14.18 21.21 -7.40
C SER A 80 -14.60 22.69 -7.45
N ALA A 81 -15.49 23.10 -6.55
CA ALA A 81 -15.85 24.53 -6.42
C ALA A 81 -14.66 25.35 -5.91
N ALA A 82 -13.88 24.81 -4.97
CA ALA A 82 -12.66 25.43 -4.46
C ALA A 82 -11.66 25.78 -5.58
N LEU A 83 -11.41 24.85 -6.51
CA LEU A 83 -10.53 25.09 -7.67
C LEU A 83 -10.93 26.31 -8.50
N ILE A 84 -12.22 26.53 -8.67
CA ILE A 84 -12.71 27.70 -9.45
C ILE A 84 -12.30 28.99 -8.74
N LYS A 85 -12.51 29.06 -7.41
CA LYS A 85 -12.22 30.26 -6.62
C LYS A 85 -10.73 30.47 -6.41
N LEU A 86 -9.96 29.43 -6.18
CA LEU A 86 -8.51 29.49 -6.06
C LEU A 86 -7.84 29.92 -7.38
N ARG A 87 -8.33 29.45 -8.54
CA ARG A 87 -7.87 29.93 -9.85
C ARG A 87 -8.20 31.40 -10.10
N GLN A 88 -9.36 31.86 -9.62
CA GLN A 88 -9.70 33.26 -9.64
C GLN A 88 -8.71 34.09 -8.79
N ALA A 89 -8.43 33.64 -7.55
CA ALA A 89 -7.47 34.29 -6.67
C ALA A 89 -6.06 34.33 -7.30
N ARG A 90 -5.60 33.25 -7.92
CA ARG A 90 -4.31 33.22 -8.61
C ARG A 90 -4.22 34.17 -9.81
N ALA A 91 -5.30 34.29 -10.57
CA ALA A 91 -5.32 35.22 -11.69
C ALA A 91 -5.19 36.70 -11.26
N LEU A 92 -5.66 36.99 -10.04
CA LEU A 92 -5.60 38.35 -9.45
C LEU A 92 -4.25 38.60 -8.76
N ASP A 93 -3.71 37.60 -8.06
CA ASP A 93 -2.39 37.64 -7.42
C ASP A 93 -1.59 36.35 -7.68
N PRO A 94 -0.78 36.33 -8.74
CA PRO A 94 0.02 35.15 -9.11
C PRO A 94 1.22 34.88 -8.18
N GLN A 95 1.55 35.79 -7.28
CA GLN A 95 2.75 35.70 -6.43
C GLN A 95 2.45 35.00 -5.08
N ARG A 96 1.22 34.62 -4.82
CA ARG A 96 0.83 33.96 -3.58
C ARG A 96 1.13 32.45 -3.62
N ALA A 97 2.10 32.02 -2.82
CA ALA A 97 2.49 30.63 -2.68
C ALA A 97 1.38 29.76 -2.06
N ASP A 98 0.63 30.30 -1.11
CA ASP A 98 -0.50 29.67 -0.44
C ASP A 98 -1.66 29.35 -1.40
N VAL A 99 -1.94 30.25 -2.37
CA VAL A 99 -2.93 29.99 -3.42
C VAL A 99 -2.50 28.80 -4.28
N SER A 100 -1.24 28.77 -4.71
CA SER A 100 -0.70 27.66 -5.51
C SER A 100 -0.73 26.34 -4.74
N PHE A 101 -0.38 26.35 -3.45
CA PHE A 101 -0.48 25.20 -2.57
C PHE A 101 -1.91 24.66 -2.50
N ASN A 102 -2.91 25.52 -2.24
CA ASN A 102 -4.30 25.09 -2.14
C ASN A 102 -4.89 24.63 -3.47
N ILE A 103 -4.39 25.10 -4.62
CA ILE A 103 -4.75 24.53 -5.93
C ILE A 103 -4.24 23.09 -6.04
N VAL A 104 -2.98 22.81 -5.67
CA VAL A 104 -2.43 21.46 -5.65
C VAL A 104 -3.25 20.56 -4.70
N ARG A 105 -3.58 21.06 -3.51
CA ARG A 105 -4.41 20.37 -2.53
C ARG A 105 -5.79 20.02 -3.10
N ALA A 106 -6.49 21.00 -3.69
CA ALA A 106 -7.81 20.80 -4.28
C ALA A 106 -7.80 19.77 -5.43
N GLN A 107 -6.74 19.76 -6.24
CA GLN A 107 -6.56 18.78 -7.32
C GLN A 107 -6.34 17.37 -6.76
N LEU A 108 -5.52 17.20 -5.72
CA LEU A 108 -5.30 15.92 -5.08
C LEU A 108 -6.56 15.40 -4.39
N GLU A 109 -7.30 16.25 -3.69
CA GLU A 109 -8.57 15.90 -3.04
C GLU A 109 -9.67 15.53 -4.05
N SER A 110 -9.62 16.08 -5.26
CA SER A 110 -10.51 15.69 -6.38
C SER A 110 -10.04 14.45 -7.13
N GLY A 111 -8.94 13.80 -6.72
CA GLY A 111 -8.34 12.67 -7.44
C GLY A 111 -7.61 13.03 -8.74
N ARG A 112 -7.39 14.32 -9.02
CA ARG A 112 -6.72 14.82 -10.24
C ARG A 112 -5.21 14.87 -10.09
N VAL A 113 -4.60 13.71 -9.77
CA VAL A 113 -3.18 13.62 -9.42
C VAL A 113 -2.26 14.18 -10.50
N ASN A 114 -2.54 13.91 -11.79
CA ASN A 114 -1.69 14.42 -12.88
C ASN A 114 -1.74 15.94 -13.03
N GLU A 115 -2.90 16.57 -12.79
CA GLU A 115 -3.04 18.02 -12.77
C GLU A 115 -2.27 18.60 -11.59
N ALA A 116 -2.40 18.01 -10.39
CA ALA A 116 -1.67 18.42 -9.19
C ALA A 116 -0.15 18.38 -9.38
N ARG A 117 0.34 17.30 -9.99
CA ARG A 117 1.77 17.14 -10.35
C ARG A 117 2.25 18.24 -11.28
N THR A 118 1.46 18.57 -12.30
CA THR A 118 1.78 19.64 -13.26
C THR A 118 1.76 20.99 -12.59
N GLU A 119 0.74 21.29 -11.80
CA GLU A 119 0.58 22.55 -11.06
C GLU A 119 1.75 22.77 -10.09
N ALA A 120 2.09 21.74 -9.31
CA ALA A 120 3.19 21.81 -8.36
C ALA A 120 4.54 22.08 -9.06
N ARG A 121 4.80 21.44 -10.21
CA ARG A 121 6.02 21.69 -11.02
C ARG A 121 6.09 23.10 -11.57
N GLU A 122 4.97 23.63 -12.07
CA GLU A 122 4.94 25.01 -12.58
C GLU A 122 5.11 26.03 -11.44
N SER A 123 4.49 25.77 -10.29
CA SER A 123 4.62 26.61 -9.10
C SER A 123 6.04 26.58 -8.52
N ALA A 124 6.74 25.43 -8.61
CA ALA A 124 8.13 25.31 -8.17
C ALA A 124 9.10 26.23 -8.95
N LYS A 125 8.78 26.65 -10.16
CA LYS A 125 9.58 27.64 -10.91
C LYS A 125 9.60 29.02 -10.22
N ARG A 126 8.59 29.32 -9.41
CA ARG A 126 8.46 30.60 -8.67
C ARG A 126 8.83 30.43 -7.20
N PHE A 127 8.39 29.35 -6.58
CA PHE A 127 8.48 29.13 -5.13
C PHE A 127 9.52 28.07 -4.75
N GLY A 128 10.32 27.57 -5.70
CA GLY A 128 11.26 26.48 -5.46
C GLY A 128 12.39 26.78 -4.47
N SER A 129 12.63 28.05 -4.11
CA SER A 129 13.55 28.45 -3.03
C SER A 129 12.84 28.64 -1.68
N ASP A 130 11.52 28.63 -1.64
CA ASP A 130 10.74 28.76 -0.41
C ASP A 130 10.70 27.43 0.33
N PHE A 131 11.28 27.42 1.54
CA PHE A 131 11.31 26.27 2.40
C PHE A 131 9.88 25.80 2.76
N GLN A 132 9.03 26.71 3.22
CA GLN A 132 7.70 26.37 3.71
C GLN A 132 6.82 25.79 2.59
N TRP A 133 6.90 26.39 1.41
CA TRP A 133 6.16 25.88 0.26
C TRP A 133 6.60 24.46 -0.13
N ASN A 134 7.91 24.25 -0.22
CA ASN A 134 8.47 22.91 -0.56
C ASN A 134 8.10 21.87 0.49
N ALA A 135 8.24 22.18 1.78
CA ALA A 135 7.88 21.28 2.87
C ALA A 135 6.38 20.92 2.83
N ALA A 136 5.52 21.93 2.69
CA ALA A 136 4.07 21.72 2.66
C ALA A 136 3.61 20.90 1.44
N VAL A 137 4.13 21.20 0.24
CA VAL A 137 3.79 20.43 -0.98
C VAL A 137 4.31 19.00 -0.88
N GLY A 138 5.54 18.81 -0.40
CA GLY A 138 6.10 17.47 -0.21
C GLY A 138 5.30 16.63 0.79
N GLN A 139 4.97 17.20 1.94
CA GLN A 139 4.12 16.57 2.94
C GLN A 139 2.74 16.21 2.36
N LEU A 140 2.11 17.13 1.64
CA LEU A 140 0.81 16.91 1.03
C LEU A 140 0.81 15.72 0.04
N PHE A 141 1.86 15.59 -0.79
CA PHE A 141 1.99 14.44 -1.68
C PHE A 141 2.18 13.14 -0.90
N LEU A 142 2.96 13.13 0.20
CA LEU A 142 3.09 11.97 1.08
C LEU A 142 1.76 11.57 1.70
N GLU A 143 1.02 12.49 2.30
CA GLU A 143 -0.30 12.25 2.90
C GLU A 143 -1.31 11.66 1.91
N LYS A 144 -1.17 11.98 0.62
CA LYS A 144 -2.02 11.42 -0.45
C LYS A 144 -1.43 10.16 -1.10
N GLY A 145 -0.40 9.54 -0.50
CA GLY A 145 0.23 8.31 -1.00
C GLY A 145 0.99 8.49 -2.33
N GLN A 146 1.42 9.70 -2.62
CA GLN A 146 2.16 10.06 -3.84
C GLN A 146 3.65 10.28 -3.52
N ALA A 147 4.28 9.31 -2.85
CA ALA A 147 5.64 9.44 -2.33
C ALA A 147 6.68 9.86 -3.39
N LYS A 148 6.60 9.29 -4.61
CA LYS A 148 7.51 9.67 -5.72
C LYS A 148 7.40 11.14 -6.11
N ASP A 149 6.20 11.71 -6.00
CA ASP A 149 5.97 13.11 -6.32
C ASP A 149 6.36 14.02 -5.15
N ALA A 150 6.41 13.52 -3.91
CA ALA A 150 6.88 14.25 -2.72
C ALA A 150 8.40 14.50 -2.74
N VAL A 151 9.18 13.51 -3.21
CA VAL A 151 10.66 13.53 -3.17
C VAL A 151 11.27 14.85 -3.66
N PRO A 152 10.97 15.40 -4.85
CA PRO A 152 11.65 16.59 -5.35
C PRO A 152 11.45 17.81 -4.46
N TYR A 153 10.29 17.93 -3.80
CA TYR A 153 9.97 19.07 -2.92
C TYR A 153 10.63 18.91 -1.56
N LEU A 154 10.55 17.72 -0.94
CA LEU A 154 11.22 17.44 0.33
C LEU A 154 12.75 17.52 0.21
N LEU A 155 13.31 17.05 -0.91
CA LEU A 155 14.74 17.19 -1.19
C LEU A 155 15.13 18.66 -1.31
N GLN A 156 14.30 19.49 -1.93
CA GLN A 156 14.57 20.92 -2.01
C GLN A 156 14.43 21.61 -0.65
N ALA A 157 13.44 21.24 0.16
CA ALA A 157 13.30 21.73 1.53
C ALA A 157 14.52 21.34 2.39
N SER A 158 14.98 20.11 2.31
CA SER A 158 16.17 19.61 3.00
C SER A 158 17.46 20.36 2.58
N ARG A 159 17.57 20.77 1.33
CA ARG A 159 18.71 21.61 0.86
C ARG A 159 18.71 23.00 1.45
N VAL A 160 17.52 23.57 1.68
CA VAL A 160 17.36 24.90 2.29
C VAL A 160 17.64 24.87 3.79
N ARG A 161 17.22 23.80 4.48
CA ARG A 161 17.45 23.57 5.92
C ARG A 161 17.96 22.16 6.19
N PRO A 162 19.26 21.88 6.00
CA PRO A 162 19.82 20.53 6.15
C PRO A 162 19.73 19.98 7.60
N GLU A 163 19.67 20.86 8.59
CA GLU A 163 19.55 20.53 10.02
C GLU A 163 18.13 20.17 10.46
N ASP A 164 17.12 20.40 9.61
CA ASP A 164 15.73 20.12 9.95
C ASP A 164 15.48 18.60 9.94
N THR A 165 15.37 18.02 11.12
CA THR A 165 15.19 16.57 11.31
C THR A 165 13.84 16.08 10.80
N GLU A 166 12.79 16.90 10.94
CA GLU A 166 11.44 16.56 10.46
C GLU A 166 11.42 16.40 8.94
N ILE A 167 11.99 17.36 8.22
CA ILE A 167 12.10 17.29 6.75
C ILE A 167 12.97 16.12 6.31
N ARG A 168 14.06 15.85 7.05
CA ARG A 168 14.92 14.68 6.78
C ARG A 168 14.14 13.38 6.92
N HIS A 169 13.32 13.23 7.95
CA HIS A 169 12.50 12.04 8.16
C HIS A 169 11.39 11.91 7.11
N GLN A 170 10.74 13.03 6.76
CA GLN A 170 9.72 13.01 5.68
C GLN A 170 10.34 12.63 4.32
N LEU A 171 11.54 13.12 4.02
CA LEU A 171 12.27 12.76 2.80
C LEU A 171 12.66 11.26 2.81
N ALA A 172 13.17 10.77 3.93
CA ALA A 172 13.50 9.35 4.08
C ALA A 172 12.25 8.46 3.94
N LEU A 173 11.10 8.87 4.51
CA LEU A 173 9.84 8.19 4.33
C LEU A 173 9.38 8.18 2.87
N ALA A 174 9.51 9.32 2.16
CA ALA A 174 9.21 9.40 0.74
C ALA A 174 10.07 8.45 -0.10
N TYR A 175 11.36 8.35 0.23
CA TYR A 175 12.26 7.39 -0.40
C TYR A 175 11.90 5.94 -0.09
N LEU A 176 11.56 5.62 1.18
CA LEU A 176 11.11 4.27 1.58
C LEU A 176 9.86 3.85 0.80
N GLU A 177 8.82 4.68 0.78
CA GLU A 177 7.57 4.39 0.10
C GLU A 177 7.72 4.30 -1.43
N SER A 178 8.74 4.97 -1.99
CA SER A 178 9.06 4.88 -3.41
C SER A 178 10.05 3.76 -3.76
N GLY A 179 10.53 2.99 -2.76
CA GLY A 179 11.44 1.86 -2.92
C GLY A 179 12.90 2.27 -3.16
N GLN A 180 13.28 3.49 -2.82
CA GLN A 180 14.62 4.05 -3.03
C GLN A 180 15.48 3.88 -1.76
N ALA A 181 15.90 2.65 -1.49
CA ALA A 181 16.57 2.28 -0.24
C ALA A 181 17.93 2.97 -0.02
N ASN A 182 18.72 3.14 -1.07
CA ASN A 182 20.03 3.78 -0.94
C ASN A 182 19.91 5.25 -0.58
N GLU A 183 18.94 5.95 -1.15
CA GLU A 183 18.67 7.36 -0.88
C GLU A 183 18.24 7.58 0.57
N VAL A 184 17.56 6.60 1.20
CA VAL A 184 17.28 6.64 2.64
C VAL A 184 18.57 6.60 3.44
N LEU A 185 19.49 5.67 3.12
CA LEU A 185 20.76 5.52 3.83
C LEU A 185 21.66 6.76 3.65
N ASP A 186 21.60 7.39 2.49
CA ASP A 186 22.30 8.66 2.22
C ASP A 186 21.66 9.83 3.00
N THR A 187 20.34 9.81 3.17
CA THR A 187 19.60 10.85 3.92
C THR A 187 19.80 10.71 5.43
N ILE A 188 19.93 9.47 5.92
CA ILE A 188 20.18 9.13 7.35
C ILE A 188 21.47 8.31 7.43
N PRO A 189 22.64 8.93 7.27
CA PRO A 189 23.94 8.22 7.29
C PRO A 189 24.28 7.63 8.67
N THR A 190 23.83 8.29 9.74
CA THR A 190 23.96 7.85 11.13
C THR A 190 22.61 7.86 11.80
N ALA A 191 22.35 6.87 12.66
CA ALA A 191 21.12 6.78 13.43
C ALA A 191 21.38 7.19 14.87
N GLU A 192 20.58 8.12 15.39
CA GLU A 192 20.64 8.63 16.74
C GLU A 192 19.33 8.38 17.52
N THR A 193 18.23 8.20 16.77
CA THR A 193 16.90 7.99 17.31
C THR A 193 16.33 6.62 16.91
N SER A 194 15.29 6.19 17.60
CA SER A 194 14.54 4.99 17.23
C SER A 194 14.02 5.06 15.79
N ASP A 195 13.57 6.24 15.36
CA ASP A 195 13.02 6.44 14.02
C ASP A 195 14.13 6.38 12.95
N ASP A 196 15.31 6.93 13.22
CA ASP A 196 16.46 6.78 12.33
C ASP A 196 16.82 5.30 12.13
N HIS A 197 16.94 4.55 13.24
CA HIS A 197 17.20 3.11 13.20
C HIS A 197 16.11 2.35 12.45
N TYR A 198 14.84 2.67 12.68
CA TYR A 198 13.71 2.07 11.96
C TYR A 198 13.76 2.34 10.45
N MET A 199 14.03 3.59 10.04
CA MET A 199 14.14 3.96 8.63
C MET A 199 15.30 3.25 7.93
N ARG A 200 16.47 3.19 8.57
CA ARG A 200 17.63 2.45 8.07
C ARG A 200 17.35 0.95 7.98
N ALA A 201 16.74 0.36 9.03
CA ALA A 201 16.34 -1.04 9.02
C ALA A 201 15.37 -1.35 7.86
N SER A 202 14.39 -0.48 7.64
CA SER A 202 13.44 -0.60 6.54
C SER A 202 14.13 -0.48 5.17
N ALA A 203 15.08 0.43 5.03
CA ALA A 203 15.89 0.58 3.82
C ALA A 203 16.73 -0.66 3.55
N TYR A 204 17.43 -1.18 4.55
CA TYR A 204 18.19 -2.43 4.43
C TYR A 204 17.29 -3.62 4.08
N TYR A 205 16.08 -3.69 4.66
CA TYR A 205 15.11 -4.72 4.32
C TYR A 205 14.70 -4.67 2.83
N ILE A 206 14.38 -3.48 2.31
CA ILE A 206 14.05 -3.24 0.90
C ILE A 206 15.25 -3.58 -0.01
N ALA A 207 16.46 -3.27 0.42
CA ALA A 207 17.69 -3.59 -0.30
C ALA A 207 18.12 -5.06 -0.18
N HIS A 208 17.33 -5.93 0.47
CA HIS A 208 17.64 -7.33 0.77
C HIS A 208 18.92 -7.54 1.59
N ARG A 209 19.35 -6.53 2.35
CA ARG A 209 20.48 -6.56 3.28
C ARG A 209 19.98 -6.93 4.69
N PHE A 210 19.55 -8.19 4.85
CA PHE A 210 18.82 -8.64 6.02
C PHE A 210 19.63 -8.63 7.33
N PRO A 211 20.95 -8.96 7.34
CA PRO A 211 21.75 -8.85 8.56
C PRO A 211 21.80 -7.43 9.10
N GLU A 212 21.98 -6.43 8.25
CA GLU A 212 21.99 -5.03 8.64
C GLU A 212 20.60 -4.53 9.05
N ALA A 213 19.55 -4.98 8.34
CA ALA A 213 18.17 -4.70 8.72
C ALA A 213 17.84 -5.24 10.11
N ASP A 214 18.32 -6.45 10.43
CA ASP A 214 18.11 -7.08 11.74
C ASP A 214 18.80 -6.27 12.85
N GLN A 215 20.08 -5.91 12.67
CA GLN A 215 20.83 -5.12 13.62
C GLN A 215 20.17 -3.77 13.92
N GLU A 216 19.83 -3.01 12.88
CA GLU A 216 19.19 -1.69 13.02
C GLU A 216 17.80 -1.81 13.67
N SER A 217 17.02 -2.84 13.30
CA SER A 217 15.70 -3.05 13.88
C SER A 217 15.74 -3.45 15.36
N GLN A 218 16.78 -4.17 15.80
CA GLN A 218 17.01 -4.46 17.22
C GLN A 218 17.30 -3.19 18.00
N LEU A 219 18.15 -2.30 17.47
CA LEU A 219 18.43 -1.02 18.09
C LEU A 219 17.18 -0.14 18.17
N ALA A 220 16.41 -0.06 17.09
CA ALA A 220 15.13 0.65 17.09
C ALA A 220 14.18 0.12 18.17
N LEU A 221 14.04 -1.21 18.26
CA LEU A 221 13.15 -1.85 19.25
C LEU A 221 13.61 -1.64 20.68
N ALA A 222 14.94 -1.64 20.94
CA ALA A 222 15.50 -1.36 22.25
C ALA A 222 15.17 0.05 22.74
N MET A 223 15.13 1.03 21.83
CA MET A 223 14.80 2.44 22.12
C MET A 223 13.29 2.68 22.22
N ALA A 224 12.49 2.01 21.40
CA ALA A 224 11.04 2.17 21.36
C ALA A 224 10.32 0.79 21.33
N PRO A 225 10.27 0.08 22.46
CA PRO A 225 9.78 -1.29 22.55
C PRO A 225 8.25 -1.45 22.32
N GLU A 226 7.53 -0.35 22.33
CA GLU A 226 6.07 -0.30 22.13
C GLU A 226 5.68 0.35 20.79
N ASN A 227 6.60 0.50 19.85
CA ASN A 227 6.29 1.03 18.52
C ASN A 227 5.80 -0.10 17.60
N PRO A 228 4.51 -0.10 17.15
CA PRO A 228 3.96 -1.17 16.33
C PRO A 228 4.67 -1.34 14.98
N ALA A 229 5.16 -0.24 14.37
CA ALA A 229 5.84 -0.30 13.08
C ALA A 229 7.16 -1.07 13.17
N ILE A 230 7.92 -0.85 14.26
CA ILE A 230 9.17 -1.59 14.54
C ILE A 230 8.88 -3.06 14.80
N LEU A 231 7.83 -3.36 15.57
CA LEU A 231 7.42 -4.74 15.85
C LEU A 231 7.02 -5.48 14.57
N ILE A 232 6.34 -4.83 13.65
CA ILE A 232 5.99 -5.37 12.33
C ILE A 232 7.25 -5.68 11.52
N LEU A 233 8.20 -4.74 11.44
CA LEU A 233 9.45 -4.97 10.72
C LEU A 233 10.22 -6.14 11.32
N ARG A 234 10.31 -6.21 12.65
CA ARG A 234 10.91 -7.35 13.37
C ARG A 234 10.20 -8.66 13.06
N THR A 235 8.87 -8.66 13.05
CA THR A 235 8.09 -9.84 12.68
C THR A 235 8.47 -10.35 11.28
N ARG A 236 8.55 -9.46 10.29
CA ARG A 236 8.93 -9.83 8.91
C ARG A 236 10.36 -10.40 8.83
N LEU A 237 11.31 -9.80 9.56
CA LEU A 237 12.70 -10.27 9.60
C LEU A 237 12.80 -11.67 10.23
N LEU A 238 12.12 -11.90 11.35
CA LEU A 238 12.06 -13.20 12.04
C LEU A 238 11.38 -14.27 11.17
N GLN A 239 10.27 -13.93 10.50
CA GLN A 239 9.63 -14.82 9.53
C GLN A 239 10.58 -15.25 8.40
N ARG A 240 11.36 -14.31 7.89
CA ARG A 240 12.34 -14.59 6.86
C ARG A 240 13.48 -15.47 7.38
N ALA A 241 13.90 -15.29 8.62
CA ALA A 241 14.89 -16.16 9.28
C ALA A 241 14.35 -17.56 9.59
N GLY A 242 13.03 -17.78 9.45
CA GLY A 242 12.35 -19.02 9.82
C GLY A 242 11.97 -19.11 11.28
N GLU A 243 12.18 -18.07 12.06
CA GLU A 243 11.93 -17.98 13.51
C GLU A 243 10.45 -17.61 13.78
N GLN A 244 9.55 -18.56 13.43
CA GLN A 244 8.10 -18.28 13.40
C GLN A 244 7.50 -18.05 14.80
N ASP A 245 8.01 -18.71 15.84
CA ASP A 245 7.50 -18.53 17.20
C ASP A 245 7.87 -17.14 17.75
N ASP A 246 9.09 -16.66 17.50
CA ASP A 246 9.51 -15.30 17.88
C ASP A 246 8.80 -14.22 17.06
N ALA A 247 8.57 -14.49 15.78
CA ALA A 247 7.74 -13.64 14.92
C ALA A 247 6.31 -13.48 15.49
N LEU A 248 5.71 -14.57 16.00
CA LEU A 248 4.38 -14.52 16.63
C LEU A 248 4.38 -13.67 17.90
N VAL A 249 5.43 -13.73 18.72
CA VAL A 249 5.55 -12.86 19.92
C VAL A 249 5.53 -11.38 19.51
N MET A 250 6.29 -11.01 18.47
CA MET A 250 6.33 -9.63 17.99
C MET A 250 4.98 -9.21 17.38
N ALA A 251 4.39 -10.06 16.54
CA ALA A 251 3.08 -9.79 15.93
C ALA A 251 1.98 -9.64 17.00
N GLN A 252 1.95 -10.50 18.02
CA GLN A 252 0.96 -10.43 19.08
C GLN A 252 1.09 -9.14 19.91
N LYS A 253 2.33 -8.70 20.18
CA LYS A 253 2.57 -7.41 20.84
C LYS A 253 2.07 -6.25 19.96
N ALA A 254 2.33 -6.29 18.65
CA ALA A 254 1.83 -5.28 17.71
C ALA A 254 0.29 -5.25 17.66
N ILE A 255 -0.38 -6.42 17.68
CA ILE A 255 -1.85 -6.54 17.77
C ILE A 255 -2.38 -5.85 19.03
N THR A 256 -1.73 -6.07 20.17
CA THR A 256 -2.15 -5.46 21.45
C THR A 256 -2.06 -3.93 21.42
N LEU A 257 -1.02 -3.39 20.78
CA LEU A 257 -0.78 -1.95 20.70
C LEU A 257 -1.62 -1.26 19.59
N ALA A 258 -1.90 -1.97 18.51
CA ALA A 258 -2.64 -1.45 17.35
C ALA A 258 -3.73 -2.45 16.89
N PRO A 259 -4.80 -2.66 17.67
CA PRO A 259 -5.81 -3.70 17.41
C PRO A 259 -6.68 -3.47 16.16
N ASN A 260 -6.64 -2.26 15.59
CA ASN A 260 -7.39 -1.90 14.38
C ASN A 260 -6.50 -1.88 13.13
N TRP A 261 -5.28 -2.32 13.22
CA TRP A 261 -4.35 -2.41 12.09
C TRP A 261 -4.34 -3.85 11.54
N ASP A 262 -4.57 -4.02 10.25
CA ASP A 262 -4.68 -5.34 9.60
C ASP A 262 -3.34 -6.08 9.50
N GLU A 263 -2.23 -5.35 9.33
CA GLU A 263 -0.91 -5.92 9.07
C GLU A 263 -0.41 -6.87 10.17
N PRO A 264 -0.49 -6.56 11.48
CA PRO A 264 -0.07 -7.49 12.51
C PRO A 264 -0.84 -8.82 12.50
N TYR A 265 -2.14 -8.78 12.22
CA TYR A 265 -2.97 -9.99 12.11
C TYR A 265 -2.59 -10.81 10.88
N TYR A 266 -2.34 -10.15 9.75
CA TYR A 266 -1.84 -10.82 8.56
C TYR A 266 -0.53 -11.55 8.83
N LEU A 267 0.46 -10.88 9.46
CA LEU A 267 1.75 -11.47 9.79
C LEU A 267 1.63 -12.62 10.80
N ALA A 268 0.76 -12.48 11.82
CA ALA A 268 0.48 -13.58 12.73
C ALA A 268 -0.10 -14.79 11.98
N GLY A 269 -1.04 -14.55 11.06
CA GLY A 269 -1.62 -15.58 10.19
C GLY A 269 -0.58 -16.29 9.33
N VAL A 270 0.38 -15.55 8.76
CA VAL A 270 1.53 -16.08 8.03
C VAL A 270 2.33 -17.05 8.93
N SER A 271 2.75 -16.59 10.12
CA SER A 271 3.54 -17.44 11.03
C SER A 271 2.77 -18.67 11.50
N TYR A 272 1.49 -18.54 11.84
CA TYR A 272 0.64 -19.69 12.18
C TYR A 272 0.54 -20.69 11.03
N TYR A 273 0.41 -20.22 9.80
CA TYR A 273 0.40 -21.08 8.62
C TYR A 273 1.69 -21.91 8.49
N PHE A 274 2.86 -21.26 8.62
CA PHE A 274 4.15 -21.94 8.51
C PHE A 274 4.41 -22.98 9.60
N ILE A 275 3.89 -22.78 10.82
CA ILE A 275 3.95 -23.79 11.89
C ILE A 275 2.75 -24.75 11.87
N ARG A 276 1.96 -24.73 10.77
CA ARG A 276 0.81 -25.63 10.50
C ARG A 276 -0.34 -25.54 11.52
N ARG A 277 -0.45 -24.40 12.22
CA ARG A 277 -1.59 -24.09 13.09
C ARG A 277 -2.69 -23.42 12.28
N TYR A 278 -3.34 -24.19 11.39
CA TYR A 278 -4.23 -23.66 10.36
C TYR A 278 -5.48 -22.97 10.92
N GLU A 279 -6.01 -23.41 12.08
CA GLU A 279 -7.14 -22.76 12.75
C GLU A 279 -6.77 -21.35 13.23
N GLN A 280 -5.57 -21.18 13.85
CA GLN A 280 -5.10 -19.89 14.30
C GLN A 280 -4.71 -18.99 13.10
N ALA A 281 -4.19 -19.59 12.04
CA ALA A 281 -3.90 -18.87 10.79
C ALA A 281 -5.19 -18.29 10.19
N GLU A 282 -6.23 -19.12 10.04
CA GLU A 282 -7.53 -18.70 9.52
C GLU A 282 -8.13 -17.59 10.38
N ALA A 283 -8.20 -17.75 11.71
CA ALA A 283 -8.76 -16.75 12.60
C ALA A 283 -8.02 -15.38 12.52
N SER A 284 -6.68 -15.43 12.44
CA SER A 284 -5.87 -14.21 12.29
C SER A 284 -6.07 -13.54 10.93
N LEU A 285 -6.09 -14.33 9.84
CA LEU A 285 -6.26 -13.82 8.48
C LEU A 285 -7.68 -13.30 8.24
N ALA A 286 -8.71 -13.97 8.76
CA ALA A 286 -10.08 -13.49 8.73
C ALA A 286 -10.18 -12.11 9.41
N ARG A 287 -9.51 -11.92 10.56
CA ARG A 287 -9.47 -10.61 11.22
C ARG A 287 -8.72 -9.56 10.39
N ALA A 288 -7.63 -9.93 9.72
CA ALA A 288 -6.94 -9.03 8.79
C ALA A 288 -7.84 -8.61 7.62
N VAL A 289 -8.63 -9.54 7.06
CA VAL A 289 -9.61 -9.27 5.98
C VAL A 289 -10.78 -8.43 6.47
N GLU A 290 -11.28 -8.63 7.69
CA GLU A 290 -12.31 -7.76 8.28
C GLU A 290 -11.84 -6.30 8.38
N LEU A 291 -10.59 -6.08 8.83
CA LEU A 291 -10.00 -4.76 8.96
C LEU A 291 -9.68 -4.14 7.59
N ASN A 292 -9.25 -4.96 6.63
CA ASN A 292 -8.92 -4.52 5.28
C ASN A 292 -9.48 -5.47 4.20
N PRO A 293 -10.77 -5.32 3.83
CA PRO A 293 -11.42 -6.18 2.82
C PRO A 293 -10.83 -6.10 1.41
N LYS A 294 -9.93 -5.14 1.16
CA LYS A 294 -9.23 -4.97 -0.12
C LYS A 294 -7.83 -5.62 -0.14
N SER A 295 -7.44 -6.31 0.92
CA SER A 295 -6.17 -7.03 0.98
C SER A 295 -6.26 -8.36 0.23
N ALA A 296 -5.92 -8.36 -1.07
CA ALA A 296 -5.92 -9.58 -1.88
C ALA A 296 -4.96 -10.65 -1.31
N ARG A 297 -3.82 -10.23 -0.73
CA ARG A 297 -2.85 -11.14 -0.11
C ARG A 297 -3.41 -11.83 1.14
N ALA A 298 -4.18 -11.12 1.98
CA ALA A 298 -4.79 -11.72 3.16
C ALA A 298 -5.88 -12.72 2.76
N LEU A 299 -6.76 -12.35 1.81
CA LEU A 299 -7.77 -13.25 1.24
C LEU A 299 -7.15 -14.50 0.61
N PHE A 300 -6.04 -14.35 -0.09
CA PHE A 300 -5.32 -15.47 -0.70
C PHE A 300 -4.80 -16.44 0.35
N LEU A 301 -4.08 -15.94 1.36
CA LEU A 301 -3.53 -16.79 2.40
C LEU A 301 -4.61 -17.41 3.30
N GLU A 302 -5.70 -16.66 3.58
CA GLU A 302 -6.90 -17.19 4.25
C GLU A 302 -7.49 -18.36 3.46
N SER A 303 -7.59 -18.23 2.12
CA SER A 303 -8.07 -19.32 1.27
C SER A 303 -7.20 -20.58 1.37
N ILE A 304 -5.89 -20.42 1.47
CA ILE A 304 -4.97 -21.55 1.64
C ILE A 304 -5.15 -22.20 3.02
N ALA A 305 -5.27 -21.40 4.10
CA ALA A 305 -5.53 -21.92 5.45
C ALA A 305 -6.86 -22.69 5.50
N LEU A 306 -7.93 -22.12 4.95
CA LEU A 306 -9.24 -22.76 4.84
C LEU A 306 -9.20 -24.06 4.04
N ALA A 307 -8.45 -24.10 2.94
CA ALA A 307 -8.28 -25.29 2.11
C ALA A 307 -7.56 -26.43 2.88
N ASN A 308 -6.59 -26.10 3.74
CA ASN A 308 -5.91 -27.07 4.62
C ASN A 308 -6.83 -27.57 5.75
N LEU A 309 -7.80 -26.76 6.18
CA LEU A 309 -8.86 -27.15 7.13
C LEU A 309 -9.99 -27.95 6.48
N GLY A 310 -9.95 -28.17 5.16
CA GLY A 310 -11.02 -28.83 4.41
C GLY A 310 -12.25 -27.98 4.17
N LYS A 311 -12.23 -26.68 4.49
CA LYS A 311 -13.32 -25.70 4.28
C LYS A 311 -13.28 -25.17 2.83
N VAL A 312 -13.49 -26.05 1.86
CA VAL A 312 -13.19 -25.79 0.44
C VAL A 312 -14.09 -24.68 -0.15
N GLU A 313 -15.37 -24.62 0.22
CA GLU A 313 -16.33 -23.61 -0.25
C GLU A 313 -15.94 -22.21 0.24
N ASP A 314 -15.52 -22.09 1.48
CA ASP A 314 -15.06 -20.81 2.06
C ASP A 314 -13.74 -20.37 1.44
N ALA A 315 -12.81 -21.31 1.22
CA ALA A 315 -11.56 -21.07 0.50
C ALA A 315 -11.81 -20.52 -0.91
N GLU A 316 -12.74 -21.14 -1.65
CA GLU A 316 -13.12 -20.70 -2.99
C GLU A 316 -13.71 -19.29 -2.96
N ARG A 317 -14.57 -18.95 -1.99
CA ARG A 317 -15.16 -17.62 -1.84
C ARG A 317 -14.09 -16.55 -1.63
N CYS A 318 -13.15 -16.78 -0.70
CA CYS A 318 -12.02 -15.87 -0.44
C CYS A 318 -11.15 -15.69 -1.68
N LEU A 319 -10.83 -16.78 -2.38
CA LEU A 319 -9.98 -16.75 -3.56
C LEU A 319 -10.65 -16.02 -4.74
N ARG A 320 -11.94 -16.23 -4.97
CA ARG A 320 -12.70 -15.47 -5.97
C ARG A 320 -12.78 -13.97 -5.63
N GLN A 321 -12.81 -13.62 -4.34
CA GLN A 321 -12.73 -12.23 -3.92
C GLN A 321 -11.34 -11.65 -4.19
N ALA A 322 -10.25 -12.37 -3.90
CA ALA A 322 -8.89 -11.97 -4.23
C ALA A 322 -8.71 -11.76 -5.75
N ILE A 323 -9.25 -12.66 -6.59
CA ILE A 323 -9.23 -12.52 -8.06
C ILE A 323 -9.96 -11.26 -8.53
N ARG A 324 -11.09 -10.90 -7.92
CA ARG A 324 -11.77 -9.63 -8.25
C ARG A 324 -10.93 -8.40 -7.97
N LEU A 325 -10.09 -8.44 -6.92
CA LEU A 325 -9.18 -7.36 -6.56
C LEU A 325 -7.94 -7.32 -7.46
N GLN A 326 -7.42 -8.51 -7.81
CA GLN A 326 -6.20 -8.67 -8.60
C GLN A 326 -6.40 -9.70 -9.73
N PRO A 327 -7.17 -9.37 -10.79
CA PRO A 327 -7.51 -10.32 -11.85
C PRO A 327 -6.32 -10.75 -12.72
N GLY A 328 -5.20 -10.02 -12.66
CA GLY A 328 -3.96 -10.30 -13.38
C GLY A 328 -2.97 -11.20 -12.61
N ASP A 329 -3.27 -11.63 -11.38
CA ASP A 329 -2.38 -12.49 -10.62
C ASP A 329 -2.58 -13.97 -11.01
N ALA A 330 -1.59 -14.55 -11.70
CA ALA A 330 -1.61 -15.93 -12.15
C ALA A 330 -1.73 -16.95 -11.00
N ARG A 331 -1.17 -16.63 -9.82
CA ARG A 331 -1.18 -17.51 -8.65
C ARG A 331 -2.61 -17.75 -8.17
N LEU A 332 -3.43 -16.69 -8.11
CA LEU A 332 -4.82 -16.79 -7.67
C LEU A 332 -5.63 -17.72 -8.58
N HIS A 333 -5.42 -17.64 -9.88
CA HIS A 333 -6.08 -18.52 -10.85
C HIS A 333 -5.58 -19.96 -10.74
N CYS A 334 -4.27 -20.18 -10.52
CA CYS A 334 -3.71 -21.51 -10.29
C CYS A 334 -4.32 -22.17 -9.04
N HIS A 335 -4.35 -21.45 -7.91
CA HIS A 335 -4.93 -21.96 -6.67
C HIS A 335 -6.44 -22.19 -6.77
N LEU A 336 -7.17 -21.37 -7.56
CA LEU A 336 -8.57 -21.66 -7.86
C LEU A 336 -8.72 -22.98 -8.62
N GLY A 337 -7.86 -23.22 -9.61
CA GLY A 337 -7.82 -24.49 -10.32
C GLY A 337 -7.57 -25.69 -9.40
N ILE A 338 -6.64 -25.55 -8.44
CA ILE A 338 -6.35 -26.60 -7.44
C ILE A 338 -7.60 -26.88 -6.57
N LEU A 339 -8.30 -25.85 -6.09
CA LEU A 339 -9.52 -26.02 -5.30
C LEU A 339 -10.64 -26.70 -6.11
N LEU A 340 -10.85 -26.26 -7.34
CA LEU A 340 -11.86 -26.85 -8.25
C LEU A 340 -11.53 -28.32 -8.59
N ALA A 341 -10.24 -28.63 -8.78
CA ALA A 341 -9.82 -30.01 -8.99
C ALA A 341 -10.10 -30.89 -7.76
N ARG A 342 -9.89 -30.38 -6.53
CA ARG A 342 -10.28 -31.08 -5.29
C ARG A 342 -11.79 -31.31 -5.18
N LYS A 343 -12.61 -30.44 -5.75
CA LYS A 343 -14.08 -30.58 -5.85
C LYS A 343 -14.52 -31.50 -7.01
N ASN A 344 -13.59 -32.07 -7.78
CA ASN A 344 -13.84 -32.83 -8.98
C ASN A 344 -14.50 -32.01 -10.13
N GLU A 345 -14.40 -30.69 -10.10
CA GLU A 345 -14.87 -29.77 -11.14
C GLU A 345 -13.78 -29.61 -12.22
N SER A 346 -13.44 -30.73 -12.90
CA SER A 346 -12.27 -30.82 -13.78
C SER A 346 -12.25 -29.78 -14.91
N GLY A 347 -13.39 -29.48 -15.54
CA GLY A 347 -13.46 -28.48 -16.62
C GLY A 347 -13.14 -27.06 -16.13
N ALA A 348 -13.74 -26.65 -15.02
CA ALA A 348 -13.50 -25.34 -14.43
C ALA A 348 -12.06 -25.22 -13.88
N ALA A 349 -11.48 -26.33 -13.36
CA ALA A 349 -10.09 -26.40 -12.96
C ALA A 349 -9.15 -26.19 -14.15
N GLU A 350 -9.40 -26.85 -15.27
CA GLU A 350 -8.63 -26.72 -16.50
C GLU A 350 -8.64 -25.27 -17.02
N ASP A 351 -9.81 -24.64 -17.07
CA ASP A 351 -9.96 -23.22 -17.48
C ASP A 351 -9.14 -22.31 -16.56
N SER A 352 -9.15 -22.57 -15.24
CA SER A 352 -8.41 -21.78 -14.26
C SER A 352 -6.90 -21.93 -14.44
N PHE A 353 -6.39 -23.15 -14.65
CA PHE A 353 -4.96 -23.38 -14.91
C PHE A 353 -4.53 -22.74 -16.24
N ARG A 354 -5.33 -22.86 -17.31
CA ARG A 354 -5.05 -22.19 -18.58
C ARG A 354 -5.05 -20.68 -18.44
N LYS A 355 -5.93 -20.11 -17.61
CA LYS A 355 -5.92 -18.69 -17.31
C LYS A 355 -4.65 -18.27 -16.57
N ALA A 356 -4.18 -19.06 -15.61
CA ALA A 356 -2.91 -18.83 -14.92
C ALA A 356 -1.73 -18.83 -15.91
N ILE A 357 -1.66 -19.82 -16.80
CA ILE A 357 -0.63 -19.91 -17.85
C ILE A 357 -0.72 -18.76 -18.85
N GLN A 358 -1.93 -18.33 -19.23
CA GLN A 358 -2.11 -17.16 -20.09
C GLN A 358 -1.54 -15.88 -19.46
N LEU A 359 -1.70 -15.71 -18.14
CA LEU A 359 -1.21 -14.55 -17.40
C LEU A 359 0.30 -14.64 -17.14
N LYS A 360 0.81 -15.85 -16.91
CA LYS A 360 2.23 -16.12 -16.68
C LYS A 360 2.62 -17.41 -17.40
N PRO A 361 3.13 -17.32 -18.65
CA PRO A 361 3.46 -18.48 -19.49
C PRO A 361 4.58 -19.38 -18.96
N ASP A 362 5.42 -18.88 -18.06
CA ASP A 362 6.52 -19.59 -17.39
C ASP A 362 6.16 -20.00 -15.95
N TYR A 363 4.89 -20.27 -15.67
CA TYR A 363 4.43 -20.66 -14.35
C TYR A 363 4.42 -22.18 -14.18
N GLY A 364 5.57 -22.76 -13.77
CA GLY A 364 5.79 -24.21 -13.67
C GLY A 364 4.74 -24.94 -12.85
N LEU A 365 4.26 -24.38 -11.72
CA LEU A 365 3.19 -24.97 -10.91
C LEU A 365 1.86 -25.10 -11.70
N ALA A 366 1.49 -24.10 -12.48
CA ALA A 366 0.24 -24.15 -13.28
C ALA A 366 0.32 -25.22 -14.37
N HIS A 367 1.46 -25.35 -15.06
CA HIS A 367 1.74 -26.42 -16.01
C HIS A 367 1.70 -27.79 -15.34
N TYR A 368 2.29 -27.94 -14.14
CA TYR A 368 2.27 -29.17 -13.39
C TYR A 368 0.84 -29.61 -13.02
N GLU A 369 0.05 -28.70 -12.45
CA GLU A 369 -1.32 -29.01 -12.03
C GLU A 369 -2.24 -29.31 -13.23
N LEU A 370 -2.07 -28.57 -14.35
CA LEU A 370 -2.77 -28.88 -15.60
C LEU A 370 -2.34 -30.27 -16.13
N GLY A 371 -1.05 -30.55 -16.18
CA GLY A 371 -0.54 -31.86 -16.57
C GLY A 371 -1.10 -33.00 -15.70
N LYS A 372 -1.16 -32.82 -14.40
CA LYS A 372 -1.75 -33.77 -13.45
C LYS A 372 -3.26 -33.98 -13.72
N LEU A 373 -4.00 -32.92 -13.99
CA LEU A 373 -5.41 -32.98 -14.34
C LEU A 373 -5.63 -33.76 -15.65
N LEU A 374 -4.79 -33.52 -16.66
CA LEU A 374 -4.82 -34.22 -17.96
C LEU A 374 -4.46 -35.72 -17.83
N VAL A 375 -3.56 -36.08 -16.90
CA VAL A 375 -3.32 -37.50 -16.56
C VAL A 375 -4.58 -38.14 -16.00
N GLY A 376 -5.31 -37.47 -15.14
CA GLY A 376 -6.58 -37.97 -14.59
C GLY A 376 -7.64 -38.24 -15.67
N SER A 377 -7.69 -37.40 -16.70
CA SER A 377 -8.60 -37.54 -17.87
C SER A 377 -8.03 -38.39 -19.02
N GLN A 378 -6.95 -39.16 -18.79
CA GLN A 378 -6.29 -40.03 -19.75
C GLN A 378 -5.73 -39.35 -21.01
N GLN A 379 -5.55 -38.04 -21.01
CA GLN A 379 -4.97 -37.27 -22.09
C GLN A 379 -3.43 -37.26 -21.97
N LEU A 380 -2.81 -38.44 -22.17
CA LEU A 380 -1.41 -38.68 -21.82
C LEU A 380 -0.40 -37.81 -22.60
N ARG A 381 -0.63 -37.57 -23.93
CA ARG A 381 0.30 -36.75 -24.73
C ARG A 381 0.23 -35.27 -24.36
N PRO A 382 -0.97 -34.64 -24.27
CA PRO A 382 -1.07 -33.29 -23.71
C PRO A 382 -0.50 -33.17 -22.30
N ALA A 383 -0.72 -34.16 -21.42
CA ALA A 383 -0.16 -34.18 -20.09
C ALA A 383 1.38 -34.17 -20.10
N ALA A 384 2.00 -34.97 -20.99
CA ALA A 384 3.45 -34.95 -21.12
C ALA A 384 4.00 -33.56 -21.50
N GLN A 385 3.34 -32.90 -22.46
CA GLN A 385 3.73 -31.55 -22.92
C GLN A 385 3.66 -30.52 -21.79
N GLU A 386 2.59 -30.52 -21.01
CA GLU A 386 2.45 -29.60 -19.88
C GLU A 386 3.47 -29.92 -18.77
N LEU A 387 3.73 -31.20 -18.48
CA LEU A 387 4.72 -31.59 -17.50
C LEU A 387 6.17 -31.30 -17.96
N GLU A 388 6.46 -31.40 -19.26
CA GLU A 388 7.73 -30.95 -19.85
C GLU A 388 7.97 -29.44 -19.64
N LEU A 389 6.92 -28.63 -19.83
CA LEU A 389 6.96 -27.20 -19.54
C LEU A 389 7.14 -26.94 -18.04
N ALA A 390 6.42 -27.68 -17.20
CA ALA A 390 6.55 -27.55 -15.75
C ALA A 390 8.00 -27.72 -15.27
N VAL A 391 8.69 -28.79 -15.71
CA VAL A 391 10.09 -29.06 -15.31
C VAL A 391 11.10 -28.13 -15.99
N LYS A 392 10.76 -27.56 -17.14
CA LYS A 392 11.58 -26.56 -17.82
C LYS A 392 11.52 -25.21 -17.07
N ASP A 393 10.34 -24.80 -16.66
CA ASP A 393 10.10 -23.50 -16.04
C ASP A 393 10.42 -23.52 -14.54
N ASP A 394 10.27 -24.67 -13.90
CA ASP A 394 10.69 -24.94 -12.52
C ASP A 394 11.48 -26.26 -12.42
N PRO A 395 12.80 -26.25 -12.65
CA PRO A 395 13.63 -27.44 -12.57
C PRO A 395 13.72 -28.06 -11.18
N GLY A 396 13.28 -27.37 -10.13
CA GLY A 396 13.22 -27.88 -8.76
C GLY A 396 11.93 -28.61 -8.44
N LEU A 397 10.93 -28.62 -9.32
CA LEU A 397 9.62 -29.22 -9.06
C LEU A 397 9.66 -30.75 -9.15
N THR A 398 10.18 -31.40 -8.10
CA THR A 398 10.40 -32.84 -7.98
C THR A 398 9.17 -33.66 -8.35
N ALA A 399 7.98 -33.24 -7.89
CA ALA A 399 6.72 -33.91 -8.16
C ALA A 399 6.37 -33.98 -9.67
N ALA A 400 6.79 -32.98 -10.47
CA ALA A 400 6.56 -32.96 -11.91
C ALA A 400 7.37 -34.02 -12.64
N TYR A 401 8.62 -34.25 -12.26
CA TYR A 401 9.45 -35.30 -12.83
C TYR A 401 8.88 -36.70 -12.56
N TYR A 402 8.36 -36.93 -11.36
CA TYR A 402 7.70 -38.19 -11.04
C TYR A 402 6.46 -38.42 -11.90
N GLN A 403 5.61 -37.43 -12.07
CA GLN A 403 4.43 -37.56 -12.93
C GLN A 403 4.82 -37.72 -14.40
N LEU A 404 5.84 -37.02 -14.87
CA LEU A 404 6.36 -37.12 -16.23
C LEU A 404 6.88 -38.54 -16.52
N ALA A 405 7.66 -39.14 -15.59
CA ALA A 405 8.14 -40.50 -15.72
C ALA A 405 6.98 -41.49 -15.83
N ARG A 406 5.93 -41.36 -15.01
CA ARG A 406 4.72 -42.18 -15.08
C ARG A 406 3.98 -42.05 -16.42
N VAL A 407 3.86 -40.82 -16.92
CA VAL A 407 3.21 -40.56 -18.21
C VAL A 407 4.01 -41.18 -19.35
N TYR A 408 5.34 -41.03 -19.40
CA TYR A 408 6.19 -41.69 -20.39
C TYR A 408 6.16 -43.17 -20.34
N THR A 409 6.09 -43.77 -19.13
CA THR A 409 5.89 -45.25 -18.99
C THR A 409 4.60 -45.70 -19.66
N LYS A 410 3.49 -44.94 -19.45
CA LYS A 410 2.19 -45.27 -20.06
C LYS A 410 2.17 -45.07 -21.58
N LEU A 411 2.97 -44.11 -22.10
CA LEU A 411 3.16 -43.86 -23.53
C LEU A 411 4.11 -44.85 -24.21
N GLY A 412 4.83 -45.68 -23.46
CA GLY A 412 5.84 -46.61 -23.96
C GLY A 412 7.21 -45.97 -24.26
N GLU A 413 7.41 -44.71 -23.85
CA GLU A 413 8.65 -43.93 -24.07
C GLU A 413 9.68 -44.23 -22.96
N LYS A 414 10.23 -45.43 -22.97
CA LYS A 414 11.06 -46.00 -21.88
C LYS A 414 12.29 -45.15 -21.54
N GLU A 415 13.01 -44.63 -22.55
CA GLU A 415 14.21 -43.82 -22.37
C GLU A 415 13.90 -42.50 -21.64
N LYS A 416 12.87 -41.80 -22.09
CA LYS A 416 12.42 -40.54 -21.45
C LYS A 416 11.90 -40.81 -20.03
N SER A 417 11.19 -41.94 -19.82
CA SER A 417 10.74 -42.31 -18.48
C SER A 417 11.90 -42.51 -17.52
N GLN A 418 12.97 -43.19 -17.97
CA GLN A 418 14.17 -43.43 -17.15
C GLN A 418 14.90 -42.09 -16.86
N GLN A 419 15.01 -41.19 -17.83
CA GLN A 419 15.61 -39.87 -17.62
C GLN A 419 14.84 -39.05 -16.58
N ALA A 420 13.52 -38.98 -16.71
CA ALA A 420 12.68 -38.24 -15.74
C ALA A 420 12.75 -38.88 -14.35
N LEU A 421 12.82 -40.23 -14.24
CA LEU A 421 12.96 -40.90 -12.95
C LEU A 421 14.33 -40.62 -12.32
N ALA A 422 15.40 -40.61 -13.08
CA ALA A 422 16.73 -40.27 -12.59
C ALA A 422 16.81 -38.83 -12.03
N GLU A 423 16.18 -37.87 -12.70
CA GLU A 423 16.10 -36.49 -12.19
C GLU A 423 15.23 -36.40 -10.94
N PHE A 424 14.11 -37.13 -10.89
CA PHE A 424 13.29 -37.25 -9.68
C PHE A 424 14.14 -37.80 -8.50
N GLU A 425 14.86 -38.89 -8.70
CA GLU A 425 15.68 -39.49 -7.66
C GLU A 425 16.80 -38.58 -7.19
N ARG A 426 17.45 -37.86 -8.14
CA ARG A 426 18.50 -36.89 -7.83
C ARG A 426 17.96 -35.75 -6.94
N LEU A 427 16.84 -35.15 -7.32
CA LEU A 427 16.20 -34.07 -6.57
C LEU A 427 15.67 -34.54 -5.22
N TYR A 428 15.02 -35.71 -5.19
CA TYR A 428 14.50 -36.31 -3.96
C TYR A 428 15.62 -36.59 -2.93
N GLN A 429 16.80 -37.05 -3.38
CA GLN A 429 17.95 -37.23 -2.50
C GLN A 429 18.51 -35.88 -2.00
N GLN A 430 18.52 -34.86 -2.83
CA GLN A 430 18.89 -33.50 -2.39
C GLN A 430 17.90 -32.96 -1.33
N GLU A 431 16.61 -33.12 -1.56
CA GLU A 431 15.55 -32.72 -0.61
C GLU A 431 15.59 -33.48 0.70
N ALA A 432 15.92 -34.79 0.67
CA ALA A 432 16.08 -35.62 1.87
C ALA A 432 17.27 -35.19 2.75
N HIS A 433 18.30 -34.59 2.15
CA HIS A 433 19.39 -33.98 2.89
C HIS A 433 19.01 -32.60 3.50
N ASP A 434 18.12 -31.86 2.84
CA ASP A 434 17.55 -30.60 3.34
C ASP A 434 16.13 -30.88 3.84
N SER A 435 15.96 -31.46 5.03
CA SER A 435 14.69 -31.96 5.61
C SER A 435 13.51 -30.96 5.71
N ARG A 436 13.49 -29.95 4.85
CA ARG A 436 12.49 -28.85 4.79
C ARG A 436 11.70 -28.73 3.49
N ALA A 437 11.93 -29.58 2.49
CA ALA A 437 11.59 -29.22 1.10
C ALA A 437 10.35 -29.87 0.49
N VAL A 438 9.73 -30.87 1.08
CA VAL A 438 8.55 -31.55 0.49
C VAL A 438 7.28 -30.67 0.50
N ASP A 439 7.23 -29.69 1.37
CA ASP A 439 6.11 -28.71 1.44
C ASP A 439 6.41 -27.36 0.74
N GLN A 440 7.61 -27.21 0.19
CA GLN A 440 8.16 -25.91 -0.24
C GLN A 440 7.48 -25.32 -1.48
N ALA A 441 6.90 -26.09 -2.38
CA ALA A 441 6.25 -25.54 -3.56
C ALA A 441 5.00 -24.70 -3.20
N LEU A 442 4.23 -25.12 -2.19
CA LEU A 442 3.13 -24.34 -1.62
C LEU A 442 3.65 -23.25 -0.68
N ASP A 443 4.72 -23.53 0.06
CA ASP A 443 5.36 -22.58 0.97
C ASP A 443 6.09 -21.45 0.23
N ASP A 444 6.71 -21.69 -0.92
CA ASP A 444 7.36 -20.65 -1.72
C ASP A 444 6.32 -19.68 -2.33
N ASP A 445 5.16 -20.18 -2.73
CA ASP A 445 4.06 -19.31 -3.18
C ASP A 445 3.46 -18.52 -2.01
N ALA A 446 3.36 -19.10 -0.82
CA ALA A 446 2.96 -18.37 0.39
C ALA A 446 4.02 -17.32 0.79
N ARG A 447 5.32 -17.64 0.72
CA ARG A 447 6.42 -16.67 0.95
C ARG A 447 6.41 -15.54 -0.09
N ARG A 448 6.26 -15.86 -1.38
CA ARG A 448 6.12 -14.84 -2.45
C ARG A 448 4.86 -14.01 -2.28
N ALA A 449 3.75 -14.58 -1.75
CA ALA A 449 2.57 -13.81 -1.39
C ALA A 449 2.83 -12.81 -0.25
N THR A 450 3.79 -13.08 0.65
CA THR A 450 4.19 -12.17 1.73
C THR A 450 5.16 -11.06 1.27
N GLU A 451 5.91 -11.27 0.18
CA GLU A 451 6.92 -10.34 -0.33
C GLU A 451 6.36 -9.28 -1.30
N LEU A 452 5.12 -9.45 -1.79
CA LEU A 452 4.50 -8.49 -2.71
C LEU A 452 3.76 -7.37 -1.95
N ARG A 453 4.33 -6.17 -2.03
CA ARG A 453 3.67 -4.88 -1.72
C ARG A 453 2.81 -4.41 -2.88
#